data_e0160d06a3610e6dee84ec13724abb36
#
_entry.id   e0160d06a3610e6dee84ec13724abb36
#
_cell.length_a   1.000
_cell.length_b   1.000
_cell.length_c   1.000
_cell.angle_alpha   90.00
_cell.angle_beta   90.00
_cell.angle_gamma   90.00
#
_symmetry.space_group_name_H-M   'P 1'
#
loop_
_entity.id
_entity.type
_entity.pdbx_description
1 polymer ?
#
loop_
_entity_poly.entity_id
_entity_poly.type
_entity_poly.pdbx_seq_one_letter_code
_entity_poly.pdbx_strand_id
1 'polypeptide(L)'
;MQELKINKNDAGQRLDKFITKTLGLPMSLLYKSIRLKKIKVNRKRAEAGTILSEGDLIQCFLHDDFFKAAKEDDGIKAILGITPRLDIVYEDENIMLLNKRPGVSVHEDEHETTNTLINHIISYLARKGEYDPDAEQSFTPALCNRIDRNTGGIVIAAKTAEALRVMNEKIKNREIDKFYLAAVHGIPKESEATLTGYLLKDEKTNTVKVYKSNAPKGAKNIITKYKTIAKANDTALLEVELLTGRTHQIRAHMAFIGHPLVGDGKYGINKEDRARGYKYQALYSYRLRFNFKGEKTALDYLNDKEFKINKKDIYFTSEYFK
;
A
#
# COMPACT_ATOMS: atom_id res chain seq x y z
N MET A 1 -2.61 37.84 4.82
CA MET A 1 -3.40 36.90 5.63
C MET A 1 -4.17 36.00 4.68
N GLN A 2 -4.06 34.71 4.83
CA GLN A 2 -4.87 33.73 4.08
C GLN A 2 -5.75 32.93 5.04
N GLU A 3 -6.94 32.58 4.56
CA GLU A 3 -7.88 31.70 5.25
C GLU A 3 -8.03 30.40 4.47
N LEU A 4 -7.92 29.29 5.19
CA LEU A 4 -8.09 27.93 4.65
C LEU A 4 -9.28 27.31 5.37
N LYS A 5 -10.34 27.00 4.63
CA LYS A 5 -11.51 26.29 5.15
C LYS A 5 -11.29 24.79 5.07
N ILE A 6 -11.48 24.09 6.18
CA ILE A 6 -11.32 22.64 6.23
C ILE A 6 -12.51 21.96 5.56
N ASN A 7 -12.24 21.19 4.53
CA ASN A 7 -13.22 20.36 3.84
C ASN A 7 -13.32 18.96 4.49
N LYS A 8 -14.21 18.09 3.98
CA LYS A 8 -14.44 16.76 4.51
C LYS A 8 -13.16 15.90 4.49
N ASN A 9 -12.36 15.96 3.42
CA ASN A 9 -11.12 15.19 3.30
C ASN A 9 -9.97 15.73 4.15
N ASP A 10 -10.04 16.99 4.58
CA ASP A 10 -9.03 17.60 5.46
C ASP A 10 -9.35 17.40 6.95
N ALA A 11 -10.61 17.08 7.29
CA ALA A 11 -11.04 16.84 8.66
C ALA A 11 -10.37 15.59 9.29
N GLY A 12 -10.26 15.59 10.63
CA GLY A 12 -9.71 14.48 11.40
C GLY A 12 -8.18 14.37 11.37
N GLN A 13 -7.45 15.30 10.72
CA GLN A 13 -6.02 15.37 10.78
C GLN A 13 -5.52 16.45 11.74
N ARG A 14 -4.26 16.38 12.13
CA ARG A 14 -3.64 17.39 12.99
C ARG A 14 -3.33 18.65 12.19
N LEU A 15 -3.44 19.81 12.85
CA LEU A 15 -3.12 21.13 12.28
C LEU A 15 -1.71 21.17 11.65
N ASP A 16 -0.69 20.67 12.36
CA ASP A 16 0.68 20.66 11.85
C ASP A 16 0.82 19.83 10.55
N LYS A 17 0.14 18.71 10.45
CA LYS A 17 0.14 17.88 9.25
C LYS A 17 -0.58 18.54 8.08
N PHE A 18 -1.74 19.13 8.35
CA PHE A 18 -2.48 19.85 7.33
C PHE A 18 -1.66 21.00 6.73
N ILE A 19 -1.14 21.89 7.58
CA ILE A 19 -0.36 23.06 7.12
C ILE A 19 0.93 22.64 6.38
N THR A 20 1.61 21.59 6.87
CA THR A 20 2.81 21.08 6.18
C THR A 20 2.49 20.61 4.77
N LYS A 21 1.39 19.88 4.59
CA LYS A 21 0.96 19.37 3.28
C LYS A 21 0.49 20.49 2.35
N THR A 22 -0.30 21.44 2.88
CA THR A 22 -0.95 22.47 2.07
C THR A 22 0.00 23.61 1.70
N LEU A 23 0.91 23.99 2.60
CA LEU A 23 1.81 25.13 2.39
C LEU A 23 3.28 24.74 2.23
N GLY A 24 3.65 23.49 2.40
CA GLY A 24 5.05 23.04 2.29
C GLY A 24 5.99 23.66 3.33
N LEU A 25 5.47 24.21 4.43
CA LEU A 25 6.27 24.92 5.42
C LEU A 25 7.28 23.98 6.11
N PRO A 26 8.55 24.40 6.25
CA PRO A 26 9.51 23.71 7.10
C PRO A 26 8.98 23.60 8.54
N MET A 27 9.14 22.44 9.18
CA MET A 27 8.58 22.14 10.51
C MET A 27 9.00 23.17 11.58
N SER A 28 10.25 23.62 11.54
CA SER A 28 10.77 24.64 12.47
C SER A 28 10.01 25.97 12.37
N LEU A 29 9.73 26.42 11.13
CA LEU A 29 8.97 27.63 10.87
C LEU A 29 7.50 27.46 11.26
N LEU A 30 6.91 26.31 10.97
CA LEU A 30 5.54 25.99 11.34
C LEU A 30 5.34 26.06 12.87
N TYR A 31 6.16 25.37 13.66
CA TYR A 31 6.05 25.39 15.12
C TYR A 31 6.32 26.78 15.70
N LYS A 32 7.27 27.54 15.13
CA LYS A 32 7.51 28.97 15.51
C LYS A 32 6.26 29.80 15.24
N SER A 33 5.62 29.63 14.09
CA SER A 33 4.43 30.40 13.69
C SER A 33 3.22 30.10 14.57
N ILE A 34 3.01 28.82 14.93
CA ILE A 34 1.95 28.42 15.89
C ILE A 34 2.22 29.03 17.26
N ARG A 35 3.46 28.95 17.79
CA ARG A 35 3.84 29.53 19.08
C ARG A 35 3.64 31.05 19.11
N LEU A 36 3.97 31.72 18.02
CA LEU A 36 3.79 33.18 17.87
C LEU A 36 2.34 33.57 17.55
N LYS A 37 1.38 32.66 17.59
CA LYS A 37 -0.05 32.87 17.30
C LYS A 37 -0.32 33.42 15.89
N LYS A 38 0.60 33.17 14.94
CA LYS A 38 0.45 33.54 13.52
C LYS A 38 -0.42 32.54 12.76
N ILE A 39 -0.77 31.41 13.38
CA ILE A 39 -1.72 30.42 12.86
C ILE A 39 -2.79 30.22 13.92
N LYS A 40 -4.05 30.41 13.54
CA LYS A 40 -5.23 30.31 14.42
C LYS A 40 -6.25 29.36 13.77
N VAL A 41 -7.05 28.70 14.60
CA VAL A 41 -8.22 27.92 14.17
C VAL A 41 -9.45 28.59 14.77
N ASN A 42 -10.42 28.96 13.93
CA ASN A 42 -11.65 29.63 14.32
C ASN A 42 -11.39 30.88 15.19
N ARG A 43 -10.40 31.69 14.76
CA ARG A 43 -9.93 32.92 15.46
C ARG A 43 -9.31 32.67 16.84
N LYS A 44 -9.21 31.39 17.29
CA LYS A 44 -8.62 31.01 18.58
C LYS A 44 -7.19 30.53 18.42
N ARG A 45 -6.42 30.63 19.52
CA ARG A 45 -5.10 29.97 19.59
C ARG A 45 -5.28 28.45 19.40
N ALA A 46 -4.44 27.87 18.59
CA ALA A 46 -4.39 26.42 18.38
C ALA A 46 -2.99 25.89 18.68
N GLU A 47 -2.91 24.60 18.95
CA GLU A 47 -1.66 23.86 19.11
C GLU A 47 -1.36 23.03 17.86
N ALA A 48 -0.11 22.65 17.66
CA ALA A 48 0.31 21.86 16.52
C ALA A 48 -0.49 20.51 16.40
N GLY A 49 -0.83 19.93 17.54
CA GLY A 49 -1.61 18.69 17.64
C GLY A 49 -3.12 18.86 17.55
N THR A 50 -3.64 20.09 17.41
CA THR A 50 -5.09 20.33 17.30
C THR A 50 -5.67 19.50 16.16
N ILE A 51 -6.71 18.71 16.44
CA ILE A 51 -7.45 17.94 15.43
C ILE A 51 -8.44 18.88 14.75
N LEU A 52 -8.41 18.91 13.43
CA LEU A 52 -9.28 19.75 12.61
C LEU A 52 -10.61 19.08 12.34
N SER A 53 -11.69 19.88 12.38
CA SER A 53 -13.04 19.46 12.04
C SER A 53 -13.48 20.07 10.71
N GLU A 54 -14.37 19.40 10.00
CA GLU A 54 -14.98 19.96 8.79
C GLU A 54 -15.63 21.31 9.10
N GLY A 55 -15.39 22.29 8.25
CA GLY A 55 -15.87 23.65 8.41
C GLY A 55 -14.97 24.56 9.25
N ASP A 56 -13.94 24.02 9.94
CA ASP A 56 -12.96 24.84 10.64
C ASP A 56 -12.30 25.84 9.68
N LEU A 57 -12.04 27.06 10.19
CA LEU A 57 -11.36 28.13 9.45
C LEU A 57 -9.96 28.34 10.03
N ILE A 58 -8.94 28.02 9.25
CA ILE A 58 -7.55 28.26 9.62
C ILE A 58 -7.14 29.63 9.08
N GLN A 59 -6.68 30.49 9.95
CA GLN A 59 -6.17 31.84 9.63
C GLN A 59 -4.66 31.86 9.75
N CYS A 60 -3.98 32.08 8.62
CA CYS A 60 -2.53 32.14 8.52
C CYS A 60 -2.05 33.58 8.31
N PHE A 61 -1.37 34.14 9.31
CA PHE A 61 -0.73 35.44 9.27
C PHE A 61 0.75 35.28 8.89
N LEU A 62 0.99 34.73 7.69
CA LEU A 62 2.32 34.50 7.13
C LEU A 62 2.53 35.38 5.91
N HIS A 63 3.80 35.48 5.46
CA HIS A 63 4.14 36.23 4.25
C HIS A 63 3.58 35.55 3.03
N ASP A 64 3.18 36.30 2.02
CA ASP A 64 2.49 35.78 0.83
C ASP A 64 3.33 34.80 -0.01
N ASP A 65 4.66 34.92 0.07
CA ASP A 65 5.57 33.99 -0.63
C ASP A 65 5.40 32.54 -0.23
N PHE A 66 4.97 32.29 1.01
CA PHE A 66 4.70 30.91 1.47
C PHE A 66 3.46 30.28 0.83
N PHE A 67 2.59 31.07 0.20
CA PHE A 67 1.38 30.61 -0.47
C PHE A 67 1.56 30.45 -1.98
N LYS A 68 2.57 31.07 -2.57
CA LYS A 68 2.87 31.01 -4.00
C LYS A 68 3.53 29.69 -4.40
N ALA A 69 4.40 29.15 -3.54
CA ALA A 69 5.16 27.92 -3.80
C ALA A 69 4.28 26.66 -3.85
N ALA A 70 3.04 26.71 -3.34
CA ALA A 70 2.13 25.57 -3.29
C ALA A 70 1.30 25.36 -4.58
N LYS A 71 1.38 26.26 -5.58
CA LYS A 71 0.41 26.30 -6.70
C LYS A 71 0.90 25.73 -8.03
N GLU A 72 2.17 25.41 -8.21
CA GLU A 72 2.66 24.85 -9.48
C GLU A 72 3.23 23.42 -9.25
N ASP A 73 2.34 22.44 -9.31
CA ASP A 73 2.74 21.03 -9.32
C ASP A 73 2.62 20.48 -10.76
N ASP A 74 3.68 20.66 -11.55
CA ASP A 74 3.78 20.08 -12.89
C ASP A 74 3.69 18.55 -12.85
N GLY A 75 3.98 17.94 -11.70
CA GLY A 75 3.83 16.50 -11.48
C GLY A 75 2.37 16.06 -11.57
N ILE A 76 1.44 16.81 -10.95
CA ILE A 76 0.02 16.45 -11.01
C ILE A 76 -0.55 16.58 -12.44
N LYS A 77 -0.13 17.59 -13.21
CA LYS A 77 -0.54 17.73 -14.61
C LYS A 77 -0.09 16.55 -15.47
N ALA A 78 1.13 16.08 -15.25
CA ALA A 78 1.65 14.89 -15.94
C ALA A 78 0.84 13.63 -15.57
N ILE A 79 0.47 13.45 -14.31
CA ILE A 79 -0.37 12.35 -13.83
C ILE A 79 -1.77 12.41 -14.47
N LEU A 80 -2.41 13.57 -14.53
CA LEU A 80 -3.73 13.74 -15.13
C LEU A 80 -3.74 13.44 -16.64
N GLY A 81 -2.60 13.61 -17.31
CA GLY A 81 -2.39 13.26 -18.72
C GLY A 81 -2.35 11.76 -19.00
N ILE A 82 -2.12 10.91 -17.99
CA ILE A 82 -2.03 9.45 -18.15
C ILE A 82 -3.40 8.88 -18.60
N THR A 83 -3.39 7.98 -19.57
CA THR A 83 -4.58 7.15 -19.86
C THR A 83 -4.64 6.00 -18.88
N PRO A 84 -5.65 5.93 -17.97
CA PRO A 84 -5.72 4.91 -16.94
C PRO A 84 -5.80 3.49 -17.52
N ARG A 85 -5.05 2.56 -16.90
CA ARG A 85 -5.08 1.12 -17.21
C ARG A 85 -5.24 0.37 -15.90
N LEU A 86 -6.47 0.18 -15.46
CA LEU A 86 -6.82 -0.45 -14.20
C LEU A 86 -7.66 -1.71 -14.46
N ASP A 87 -7.42 -2.74 -13.67
CA ASP A 87 -8.24 -3.92 -13.55
C ASP A 87 -8.90 -3.86 -12.16
N ILE A 88 -10.18 -3.44 -12.13
CA ILE A 88 -10.90 -3.13 -10.91
C ILE A 88 -11.67 -4.36 -10.46
N VAL A 89 -11.35 -4.88 -9.26
CA VAL A 89 -12.03 -6.00 -8.62
C VAL A 89 -13.29 -5.54 -7.88
N TYR A 90 -13.22 -4.37 -7.25
CA TYR A 90 -14.29 -3.74 -6.51
C TYR A 90 -14.06 -2.24 -6.42
N GLU A 91 -15.13 -1.47 -6.47
CA GLU A 91 -15.09 -0.03 -6.26
C GLU A 91 -16.39 0.45 -5.62
N ASP A 92 -16.27 1.35 -4.65
CA ASP A 92 -17.35 2.12 -4.07
C ASP A 92 -16.94 3.59 -3.87
N GLU A 93 -17.70 4.37 -3.09
CA GLU A 93 -17.38 5.76 -2.80
C GLU A 93 -16.13 5.94 -1.92
N ASN A 94 -15.70 4.93 -1.19
CA ASN A 94 -14.63 5.00 -0.18
C ASN A 94 -13.33 4.35 -0.62
N ILE A 95 -13.40 3.20 -1.29
CA ILE A 95 -12.23 2.38 -1.63
C ILE A 95 -12.30 1.82 -3.05
N MET A 96 -11.14 1.39 -3.53
CA MET A 96 -10.98 0.54 -4.71
C MET A 96 -10.11 -0.67 -4.37
N LEU A 97 -10.47 -1.83 -4.89
CA LEU A 97 -9.63 -3.02 -4.93
C LEU A 97 -9.19 -3.27 -6.37
N LEU A 98 -7.89 -3.32 -6.59
CA LEU A 98 -7.30 -3.38 -7.92
C LEU A 98 -6.50 -4.66 -8.10
N ASN A 99 -6.70 -5.35 -9.19
CA ASN A 99 -5.89 -6.49 -9.58
C ASN A 99 -4.62 -6.02 -10.32
N LYS A 100 -3.58 -5.69 -9.55
CA LYS A 100 -2.32 -5.20 -10.10
C LYS A 100 -1.62 -6.29 -10.92
N ARG A 101 -1.24 -5.99 -12.15
CA ARG A 101 -0.42 -6.88 -12.97
C ARG A 101 1.02 -6.95 -12.45
N PRO A 102 1.71 -8.11 -12.57
CA PRO A 102 3.15 -8.19 -12.34
C PRO A 102 3.91 -7.22 -13.25
N GLY A 103 5.00 -6.64 -12.75
CA GLY A 103 5.83 -5.68 -13.48
C GLY A 103 5.44 -4.21 -13.25
N VAL A 104 4.23 -3.93 -12.75
CA VAL A 104 3.78 -2.56 -12.44
C VAL A 104 4.21 -2.18 -11.02
N SER A 105 4.86 -1.03 -10.86
CA SER A 105 5.17 -0.45 -9.55
C SER A 105 3.91 0.10 -8.89
N VAL A 106 3.80 -0.04 -7.58
CA VAL A 106 2.67 0.53 -6.80
C VAL A 106 2.83 2.03 -6.60
N HIS A 107 4.05 2.48 -6.31
CA HIS A 107 4.48 3.87 -6.18
C HIS A 107 5.69 4.14 -7.06
N GLU A 108 6.05 5.39 -7.19
CA GLU A 108 7.28 5.81 -7.84
C GLU A 108 8.51 5.17 -7.19
N ASP A 109 9.46 4.82 -8.01
CA ASP A 109 10.77 4.31 -7.60
C ASP A 109 11.85 4.79 -8.59
N GLU A 110 13.10 4.42 -8.37
CA GLU A 110 14.25 4.85 -9.19
C GLU A 110 14.12 4.51 -10.68
N HIS A 111 13.22 3.60 -11.05
CA HIS A 111 13.08 3.10 -12.42
C HIS A 111 11.75 3.50 -13.07
N GLU A 112 10.78 3.96 -12.30
CA GLU A 112 9.44 4.30 -12.80
C GLU A 112 8.83 5.40 -11.96
N THR A 113 8.63 6.57 -12.54
CA THR A 113 8.05 7.73 -11.87
C THR A 113 6.62 8.03 -12.32
N THR A 114 6.26 7.62 -13.52
CA THR A 114 5.00 8.03 -14.14
C THR A 114 4.00 6.89 -14.22
N ASN A 115 4.40 5.72 -14.73
CA ASN A 115 3.51 4.58 -14.99
C ASN A 115 3.33 3.69 -13.75
N THR A 116 2.93 4.30 -12.63
CA THR A 116 2.69 3.60 -11.36
C THR A 116 1.21 3.35 -11.14
N LEU A 117 0.87 2.34 -10.32
CA LEU A 117 -0.53 2.03 -10.01
C LEU A 117 -1.25 3.24 -9.42
N ILE A 118 -0.60 3.97 -8.51
CA ILE A 118 -1.23 5.14 -7.87
C ILE A 118 -1.50 6.26 -8.87
N ASN A 119 -0.60 6.51 -9.83
CA ASN A 119 -0.80 7.54 -10.83
C ASN A 119 -1.96 7.20 -11.79
N HIS A 120 -2.11 5.92 -12.15
CA HIS A 120 -3.29 5.46 -12.89
C HIS A 120 -4.59 5.64 -12.11
N ILE A 121 -4.59 5.40 -10.78
CA ILE A 121 -5.77 5.61 -9.91
C ILE A 121 -6.14 7.09 -9.87
N ILE A 122 -5.16 7.97 -9.63
CA ILE A 122 -5.38 9.42 -9.57
C ILE A 122 -5.98 9.93 -10.89
N SER A 123 -5.38 9.56 -12.03
CA SER A 123 -5.90 9.94 -13.35
C SER A 123 -7.30 9.37 -13.60
N TYR A 124 -7.59 8.15 -13.18
CA TYR A 124 -8.91 7.53 -13.31
C TYR A 124 -9.97 8.30 -12.51
N LEU A 125 -9.70 8.55 -11.23
CA LEU A 125 -10.64 9.25 -10.34
C LEU A 125 -10.88 10.70 -10.78
N ALA A 126 -9.84 11.38 -11.28
CA ALA A 126 -9.98 12.72 -11.83
C ALA A 126 -10.87 12.74 -13.07
N ARG A 127 -10.67 11.83 -14.03
CA ARG A 127 -11.52 11.71 -15.23
C ARG A 127 -12.96 11.34 -14.89
N LYS A 128 -13.17 10.62 -13.79
CA LYS A 128 -14.50 10.24 -13.29
C LYS A 128 -15.18 11.39 -12.54
N GLY A 129 -14.45 12.47 -12.21
CA GLY A 129 -14.96 13.59 -11.41
C GLY A 129 -15.04 13.27 -9.91
N GLU A 130 -14.37 12.23 -9.45
CA GLU A 130 -14.34 11.82 -8.04
C GLU A 130 -13.09 12.31 -7.28
N TYR A 131 -12.15 12.92 -7.98
CA TYR A 131 -10.99 13.61 -7.44
C TYR A 131 -10.68 14.85 -8.25
N ASP A 132 -10.60 16.01 -7.59
CA ASP A 132 -10.18 17.27 -8.20
C ASP A 132 -8.98 17.81 -7.41
N PRO A 133 -7.76 17.77 -7.97
CA PRO A 133 -6.57 18.24 -7.28
C PRO A 133 -6.60 19.74 -6.98
N ASP A 134 -7.37 20.54 -7.74
CA ASP A 134 -7.50 21.98 -7.49
C ASP A 134 -8.49 22.29 -6.37
N ALA A 135 -9.46 21.40 -6.11
CA ALA A 135 -10.42 21.51 -5.02
C ALA A 135 -9.90 20.90 -3.70
N GLU A 136 -9.00 19.93 -3.77
CA GLU A 136 -8.39 19.29 -2.60
C GLU A 136 -7.21 20.10 -2.05
N GLN A 137 -7.12 20.23 -0.74
CA GLN A 137 -6.05 21.01 -0.11
C GLN A 137 -4.90 20.13 0.38
N SER A 138 -5.19 18.98 0.96
CA SER A 138 -4.16 18.13 1.58
C SER A 138 -4.33 16.64 1.27
N PHE A 139 -5.45 16.22 0.70
CA PHE A 139 -5.72 14.84 0.39
C PHE A 139 -5.38 14.51 -1.07
N THR A 140 -4.80 13.35 -1.26
CA THR A 140 -4.64 12.69 -2.57
C THR A 140 -5.01 11.23 -2.37
N PRO A 141 -5.75 10.60 -3.30
CA PRO A 141 -6.04 9.17 -3.27
C PRO A 141 -4.77 8.36 -3.04
N ALA A 142 -4.82 7.34 -2.19
CA ALA A 142 -3.63 6.66 -1.73
C ALA A 142 -3.81 5.16 -1.63
N LEU A 143 -2.71 4.41 -1.82
CA LEU A 143 -2.69 2.97 -1.58
C LEU A 143 -2.57 2.67 -0.08
N CYS A 144 -3.40 1.75 0.41
CA CYS A 144 -3.41 1.32 1.80
C CYS A 144 -2.42 0.18 2.08
N ASN A 145 -2.05 -0.61 1.05
CA ASN A 145 -1.05 -1.66 1.14
C ASN A 145 -0.14 -1.67 -0.08
N ARG A 146 0.97 -2.39 0.05
CA ARG A 146 1.95 -2.56 -1.03
C ARG A 146 2.18 -4.04 -1.29
N ILE A 147 2.40 -4.37 -2.55
CA ILE A 147 2.99 -5.63 -3.01
C ILE A 147 4.19 -5.30 -3.89
N ASP A 148 5.13 -6.22 -4.05
CA ASP A 148 6.33 -6.00 -4.86
C ASP A 148 5.96 -5.67 -6.31
N ARG A 149 6.83 -4.95 -7.04
CA ARG A 149 6.65 -4.63 -8.46
C ARG A 149 6.24 -5.86 -9.27
N ASN A 150 6.95 -6.97 -9.08
CA ASN A 150 6.76 -8.21 -9.84
C ASN A 150 5.75 -9.18 -9.22
N THR A 151 5.11 -8.84 -8.10
CA THR A 151 4.00 -9.58 -7.51
C THR A 151 2.69 -9.04 -8.08
N GLY A 152 1.83 -9.93 -8.56
CA GLY A 152 0.48 -9.58 -9.00
C GLY A 152 -0.55 -9.65 -7.87
N GLY A 153 -1.76 -9.13 -8.14
CA GLY A 153 -2.93 -9.34 -7.30
C GLY A 153 -3.47 -8.10 -6.59
N ILE A 154 -4.32 -8.34 -5.60
CA ILE A 154 -5.18 -7.31 -5.02
C ILE A 154 -4.39 -6.28 -4.21
N VAL A 155 -4.58 -5.02 -4.57
CA VAL A 155 -4.10 -3.83 -3.85
C VAL A 155 -5.29 -2.97 -3.48
N ILE A 156 -5.28 -2.42 -2.26
CA ILE A 156 -6.34 -1.57 -1.71
C ILE A 156 -5.94 -0.11 -1.90
N ALA A 157 -6.82 0.68 -2.49
CA ALA A 157 -6.70 2.13 -2.58
C ALA A 157 -7.86 2.80 -1.83
N ALA A 158 -7.57 3.90 -1.14
CA ALA A 158 -8.56 4.76 -0.51
C ALA A 158 -8.85 5.97 -1.40
N LYS A 159 -10.12 6.26 -1.60
CA LYS A 159 -10.65 7.39 -2.37
C LYS A 159 -10.91 8.61 -1.49
N THR A 160 -10.98 8.42 -0.17
CA THR A 160 -11.20 9.48 0.82
C THR A 160 -10.16 9.40 1.94
N ALA A 161 -9.91 10.53 2.61
CA ALA A 161 -8.98 10.57 3.73
C ALA A 161 -9.49 9.76 4.94
N GLU A 162 -10.80 9.72 5.17
CA GLU A 162 -11.40 8.89 6.21
C GLU A 162 -11.18 7.41 5.95
N ALA A 163 -11.46 6.95 4.72
CA ALA A 163 -11.21 5.57 4.32
C ALA A 163 -9.73 5.19 4.46
N LEU A 164 -8.81 6.11 4.09
CA LEU A 164 -7.37 5.89 4.25
C LEU A 164 -6.98 5.69 5.72
N ARG A 165 -7.50 6.52 6.64
CA ARG A 165 -7.23 6.41 8.08
C ARG A 165 -7.74 5.09 8.64
N VAL A 166 -9.01 4.80 8.39
CA VAL A 166 -9.66 3.57 8.86
C VAL A 166 -8.93 2.34 8.30
N MET A 167 -8.68 2.30 7.00
CA MET A 167 -8.02 1.15 6.36
C MET A 167 -6.60 0.93 6.89
N ASN A 168 -5.82 1.99 7.09
CA ASN A 168 -4.48 1.90 7.66
C ASN A 168 -4.50 1.37 9.11
N GLU A 169 -5.49 1.77 9.91
CA GLU A 169 -5.68 1.25 11.26
C GLU A 169 -6.06 -0.23 11.23
N LYS A 170 -7.04 -0.63 10.42
CA LYS A 170 -7.46 -2.02 10.25
C LYS A 170 -6.31 -2.92 9.76
N ILE A 171 -5.50 -2.45 8.83
CA ILE A 171 -4.28 -3.16 8.39
C ILE A 171 -3.24 -3.28 9.51
N LYS A 172 -2.99 -2.21 10.27
CA LYS A 172 -2.07 -2.21 11.41
C LYS A 172 -2.50 -3.21 12.48
N ASN A 173 -3.79 -3.29 12.75
CA ASN A 173 -4.40 -4.18 13.74
C ASN A 173 -4.57 -5.63 13.22
N ARG A 174 -4.17 -5.92 11.96
CA ARG A 174 -4.30 -7.23 11.30
C ARG A 174 -5.73 -7.71 11.18
N GLU A 175 -6.61 -6.78 10.85
CA GLU A 175 -8.03 -7.02 10.66
C GLU A 175 -8.38 -7.24 9.17
N ILE A 176 -7.36 -7.45 8.33
CA ILE A 176 -7.49 -7.83 6.92
C ILE A 176 -6.59 -9.03 6.68
N ASP A 177 -7.20 -10.18 6.46
CA ASP A 177 -6.48 -11.42 6.13
C ASP A 177 -6.06 -11.36 4.66
N LYS A 178 -4.78 -11.69 4.40
CA LYS A 178 -4.16 -11.62 3.08
C LYS A 178 -3.69 -12.99 2.67
N PHE A 179 -4.24 -13.49 1.57
CA PHE A 179 -3.89 -14.79 1.03
C PHE A 179 -3.23 -14.65 -0.35
N TYR A 180 -2.15 -15.38 -0.51
CA TYR A 180 -1.37 -15.41 -1.73
C TYR A 180 -1.38 -16.80 -2.34
N LEU A 181 -1.24 -16.89 -3.66
CA LEU A 181 -0.78 -18.10 -4.32
C LEU A 181 0.70 -17.94 -4.61
N ALA A 182 1.46 -19.00 -4.33
CA ALA A 182 2.89 -19.07 -4.58
C ALA A 182 3.25 -20.41 -5.20
N ALA A 183 3.86 -20.42 -6.38
CA ALA A 183 4.49 -21.60 -6.91
C ALA A 183 5.93 -21.67 -6.44
N VAL A 184 6.34 -22.80 -5.86
CA VAL A 184 7.68 -23.01 -5.30
C VAL A 184 8.37 -24.21 -5.93
N HIS A 185 9.71 -24.17 -5.97
CA HIS A 185 10.53 -25.32 -6.33
C HIS A 185 10.55 -26.38 -5.23
N GLY A 186 10.49 -27.62 -5.64
CA GLY A 186 10.36 -28.78 -4.75
C GLY A 186 8.96 -28.86 -4.11
N ILE A 187 8.74 -29.93 -3.40
CA ILE A 187 7.48 -30.18 -2.67
C ILE A 187 7.80 -30.11 -1.19
N PRO A 188 7.26 -29.15 -0.43
CA PRO A 188 7.45 -29.07 1.01
C PRO A 188 7.05 -30.41 1.67
N LYS A 189 7.87 -30.87 2.61
CA LYS A 189 7.63 -32.13 3.34
C LYS A 189 6.30 -32.07 4.08
N GLU A 190 6.07 -30.95 4.78
CA GLU A 190 4.80 -30.70 5.47
C GLU A 190 3.81 -30.07 4.47
N SER A 191 2.63 -30.67 4.35
CA SER A 191 1.57 -30.12 3.47
C SER A 191 0.99 -28.79 3.96
N GLU A 192 1.14 -28.50 5.25
CA GLU A 192 0.73 -27.25 5.90
C GLU A 192 1.70 -26.93 7.05
N ALA A 193 2.15 -25.68 7.16
CA ALA A 193 2.98 -25.26 8.28
C ALA A 193 2.83 -23.75 8.56
N THR A 194 3.10 -23.37 9.81
CA THR A 194 3.27 -21.98 10.22
C THR A 194 4.75 -21.72 10.49
N LEU A 195 5.36 -20.95 9.60
CA LEU A 195 6.75 -20.55 9.69
C LEU A 195 6.89 -19.29 10.55
N THR A 196 7.80 -19.31 11.50
CA THR A 196 8.14 -18.16 12.34
C THR A 196 9.62 -17.85 12.25
N GLY A 197 9.97 -16.59 12.39
CA GLY A 197 11.37 -16.15 12.33
C GLY A 197 11.49 -14.63 12.42
N TYR A 198 12.68 -14.16 12.09
CA TYR A 198 13.00 -12.74 12.05
C TYR A 198 13.55 -12.37 10.69
N LEU A 199 13.26 -11.17 10.24
CA LEU A 199 13.68 -10.65 8.95
C LEU A 199 14.41 -9.32 9.14
N LEU A 200 15.63 -9.24 8.61
CA LEU A 200 16.43 -8.03 8.55
C LEU A 200 16.57 -7.58 7.11
N LYS A 201 16.24 -6.31 6.83
CA LYS A 201 16.41 -5.70 5.51
C LYS A 201 17.82 -5.15 5.37
N ASP A 202 18.43 -5.42 4.22
CA ASP A 202 19.60 -4.72 3.73
C ASP A 202 19.13 -3.62 2.77
N GLU A 203 19.27 -2.39 3.20
CA GLU A 203 18.82 -1.22 2.40
C GLU A 203 19.68 -1.00 1.14
N LYS A 204 20.95 -1.39 1.15
CA LYS A 204 21.87 -1.19 0.01
C LYS A 204 21.52 -2.10 -1.17
N THR A 205 21.20 -3.35 -0.88
CA THR A 205 20.88 -4.36 -1.91
C THR A 205 19.37 -4.52 -2.12
N ASN A 206 18.56 -3.84 -1.29
CA ASN A 206 17.10 -4.02 -1.23
C ASN A 206 16.72 -5.51 -1.15
N THR A 207 17.49 -6.29 -0.37
CA THR A 207 17.21 -7.70 -0.04
C THR A 207 16.86 -7.86 1.41
N VAL A 208 16.40 -9.03 1.79
CA VAL A 208 16.13 -9.37 3.20
C VAL A 208 16.76 -10.71 3.54
N LYS A 209 17.21 -10.84 4.79
CA LYS A 209 17.75 -12.08 5.33
C LYS A 209 16.86 -12.59 6.46
N VAL A 210 16.54 -13.87 6.42
CA VAL A 210 15.73 -14.55 7.43
C VAL A 210 16.62 -15.23 8.46
N TYR A 211 16.23 -15.15 9.73
CA TYR A 211 16.86 -15.80 10.87
C TYR A 211 15.81 -16.60 11.65
N LYS A 212 16.12 -17.83 12.03
CA LYS A 212 15.25 -18.66 12.86
C LYS A 212 15.25 -18.18 14.31
N SER A 213 16.44 -17.83 14.84
CA SER A 213 16.72 -17.33 16.19
C SER A 213 17.97 -16.47 16.17
N ASN A 214 18.32 -15.84 17.29
CA ASN A 214 19.53 -15.01 17.43
C ASN A 214 19.66 -13.92 16.33
N ALA A 215 18.53 -13.31 15.99
CA ALA A 215 18.49 -12.29 14.96
C ALA A 215 19.20 -11.00 15.41
N PRO A 216 19.91 -10.29 14.51
CA PRO A 216 20.55 -9.01 14.82
C PRO A 216 19.55 -7.95 15.28
N LYS A 217 20.05 -6.93 16.00
CA LYS A 217 19.25 -5.76 16.39
C LYS A 217 18.62 -5.12 15.15
N GLY A 218 17.32 -4.80 15.21
CA GLY A 218 16.55 -4.21 14.11
C GLY A 218 15.78 -5.23 13.26
N ALA A 219 16.07 -6.53 13.38
CA ALA A 219 15.28 -7.56 12.72
C ALA A 219 13.82 -7.54 13.22
N LYS A 220 12.89 -7.78 12.30
CA LYS A 220 11.45 -7.76 12.58
C LYS A 220 10.89 -9.17 12.57
N ASN A 221 10.02 -9.48 13.53
CA ASN A 221 9.30 -10.75 13.57
C ASN A 221 8.47 -10.94 12.29
N ILE A 222 8.50 -12.17 11.77
CA ILE A 222 7.72 -12.62 10.61
C ILE A 222 6.99 -13.93 10.93
N ILE A 223 5.73 -14.01 10.45
CA ILE A 223 4.90 -15.20 10.56
C ILE A 223 4.22 -15.42 9.21
N THR A 224 4.44 -16.60 8.62
CA THR A 224 3.90 -16.98 7.31
C THR A 224 3.30 -18.38 7.44
N LYS A 225 2.01 -18.52 7.20
CA LYS A 225 1.36 -19.83 7.17
C LYS A 225 1.17 -20.24 5.70
N TYR A 226 1.44 -21.50 5.39
CA TYR A 226 1.18 -22.03 4.05
C TYR A 226 0.46 -23.38 4.10
N LYS A 227 -0.22 -23.68 3.00
CA LYS A 227 -0.83 -24.98 2.71
C LYS A 227 -0.57 -25.33 1.25
N THR A 228 -0.07 -26.53 0.98
CA THR A 228 0.06 -27.06 -0.37
C THR A 228 -1.32 -27.42 -0.91
N ILE A 229 -1.71 -26.81 -2.03
CA ILE A 229 -3.03 -27.01 -2.63
C ILE A 229 -2.98 -27.79 -3.94
N ALA A 230 -1.82 -27.83 -4.61
CA ALA A 230 -1.60 -28.64 -5.79
C ALA A 230 -0.10 -28.93 -5.98
N LYS A 231 0.22 -29.91 -6.80
CA LYS A 231 1.58 -30.31 -7.16
C LYS A 231 1.66 -30.52 -8.67
N ALA A 232 2.75 -30.14 -9.29
CA ALA A 232 3.01 -30.37 -10.70
C ALA A 232 4.52 -30.60 -10.91
N ASN A 233 4.89 -31.77 -11.42
CA ASN A 233 6.30 -32.16 -11.55
C ASN A 233 7.07 -32.00 -10.23
N ASP A 234 8.15 -31.21 -10.24
CA ASP A 234 9.02 -30.90 -9.11
C ASP A 234 8.64 -29.58 -8.40
N THR A 235 7.44 -29.06 -8.63
CA THR A 235 6.94 -27.80 -8.05
C THR A 235 5.67 -28.02 -7.23
N ALA A 236 5.40 -27.14 -6.30
CA ALA A 236 4.17 -27.10 -5.52
C ALA A 236 3.49 -25.74 -5.60
N LEU A 237 2.16 -25.74 -5.70
CA LEU A 237 1.35 -24.54 -5.54
C LEU A 237 0.88 -24.43 -4.10
N LEU A 238 1.25 -23.34 -3.47
CA LEU A 238 0.92 -23.07 -2.07
C LEU A 238 -0.14 -21.96 -1.99
N GLU A 239 -1.11 -22.14 -1.10
CA GLU A 239 -1.86 -21.02 -0.55
C GLU A 239 -1.11 -20.51 0.69
N VAL A 240 -0.77 -19.23 0.70
CA VAL A 240 0.02 -18.61 1.77
C VAL A 240 -0.80 -17.55 2.46
N GLU A 241 -1.01 -17.70 3.77
CA GLU A 241 -1.62 -16.69 4.63
C GLU A 241 -0.52 -15.82 5.26
N LEU A 242 -0.58 -14.51 5.00
CA LEU A 242 0.43 -13.56 5.43
C LEU A 242 0.03 -12.89 6.75
N LEU A 243 0.44 -13.46 7.88
CA LEU A 243 0.11 -12.97 9.24
C LEU A 243 0.92 -11.73 9.64
N THR A 244 2.08 -11.51 9.02
CA THR A 244 2.87 -10.27 9.08
C THR A 244 3.22 -9.84 7.68
N GLY A 245 3.34 -8.53 7.40
CA GLY A 245 3.61 -8.00 6.05
C GLY A 245 4.92 -7.24 6.00
N ARG A 246 6.06 -7.94 5.80
CA ARG A 246 7.38 -7.33 5.62
C ARG A 246 7.82 -7.45 4.16
N THR A 247 8.70 -6.53 3.74
CA THR A 247 9.28 -6.54 2.39
C THR A 247 9.81 -7.94 2.05
N HIS A 248 9.44 -8.46 0.88
CA HIS A 248 9.83 -9.77 0.36
C HIS A 248 9.58 -10.96 1.29
N GLN A 249 8.72 -10.84 2.32
CA GLN A 249 8.59 -11.83 3.39
C GLN A 249 8.34 -13.24 2.86
N ILE A 250 7.32 -13.46 2.02
CA ILE A 250 6.99 -14.79 1.49
C ILE A 250 8.18 -15.33 0.70
N ARG A 251 8.75 -14.54 -0.18
CA ARG A 251 9.88 -14.91 -1.06
C ARG A 251 11.08 -15.40 -0.26
N ALA A 252 11.51 -14.58 0.71
CA ALA A 252 12.67 -14.91 1.53
C ALA A 252 12.38 -16.07 2.51
N HIS A 253 11.17 -16.16 3.06
CA HIS A 253 10.82 -17.21 4.00
C HIS A 253 10.75 -18.59 3.32
N MET A 254 10.17 -18.65 2.11
CA MET A 254 10.12 -19.89 1.33
C MET A 254 11.52 -20.30 0.87
N ALA A 255 12.36 -19.36 0.41
CA ALA A 255 13.74 -19.66 0.07
C ALA A 255 14.56 -20.17 1.29
N PHE A 256 14.32 -19.59 2.48
CA PHE A 256 14.99 -19.98 3.72
C PHE A 256 14.71 -21.43 4.12
N ILE A 257 13.51 -21.95 3.82
CA ILE A 257 13.16 -23.36 4.08
C ILE A 257 13.52 -24.29 2.91
N GLY A 258 14.26 -23.81 1.90
CA GLY A 258 14.71 -24.62 0.76
C GLY A 258 13.73 -24.71 -0.41
N HIS A 259 12.63 -23.95 -0.40
CA HIS A 259 11.60 -23.94 -1.44
C HIS A 259 11.43 -22.51 -2.04
N PRO A 260 12.45 -21.98 -2.78
CA PRO A 260 12.34 -20.66 -3.39
C PRO A 260 11.19 -20.63 -4.40
N LEU A 261 10.63 -19.43 -4.62
CA LEU A 261 9.55 -19.26 -5.58
C LEU A 261 10.07 -19.45 -7.01
N VAL A 262 9.26 -20.08 -7.84
CA VAL A 262 9.49 -20.21 -9.28
C VAL A 262 9.59 -18.79 -9.88
N GLY A 263 10.60 -18.55 -10.72
CA GLY A 263 10.84 -17.26 -11.37
C GLY A 263 11.46 -16.17 -10.48
N ASP A 264 11.78 -16.45 -9.21
CA ASP A 264 12.37 -15.47 -8.31
C ASP A 264 13.88 -15.35 -8.49
N GLY A 265 14.32 -14.34 -9.24
CA GLY A 265 15.75 -14.08 -9.47
C GLY A 265 16.50 -13.43 -8.31
N LYS A 266 15.83 -13.12 -7.18
CA LYS A 266 16.47 -12.50 -6.02
C LYS A 266 16.79 -13.49 -4.91
N TYR A 267 15.91 -14.48 -4.70
CA TYR A 267 16.03 -15.49 -3.64
C TYR A 267 16.14 -16.92 -4.16
N GLY A 268 16.07 -17.12 -5.48
CA GLY A 268 16.19 -18.41 -6.16
C GLY A 268 17.08 -18.30 -7.40
N ILE A 269 17.32 -19.45 -8.04
CA ILE A 269 18.00 -19.56 -9.33
C ILE A 269 16.94 -19.63 -10.42
N ASN A 270 16.77 -18.55 -11.19
CA ASN A 270 15.66 -18.41 -12.13
C ASN A 270 16.03 -18.61 -13.62
N LYS A 271 17.24 -19.12 -13.95
CA LYS A 271 17.66 -19.28 -15.34
C LYS A 271 16.76 -20.23 -16.11
N GLU A 272 16.45 -21.39 -15.52
CA GLU A 272 15.57 -22.40 -16.09
C GLU A 272 14.11 -21.93 -16.13
N ASP A 273 13.68 -21.24 -15.08
CA ASP A 273 12.34 -20.65 -15.01
C ASP A 273 12.09 -19.64 -16.13
N ARG A 274 13.08 -18.81 -16.44
CA ARG A 274 13.00 -17.88 -17.58
C ARG A 274 12.90 -18.59 -18.91
N ALA A 275 13.62 -19.69 -19.09
CA ALA A 275 13.50 -20.52 -20.28
C ALA A 275 12.10 -21.18 -20.41
N ARG A 276 11.43 -21.44 -19.28
CA ARG A 276 10.03 -21.91 -19.20
C ARG A 276 8.99 -20.80 -19.32
N GLY A 277 9.41 -19.53 -19.50
CA GLY A 277 8.51 -18.39 -19.68
C GLY A 277 8.17 -17.59 -18.41
N TYR A 278 8.72 -17.94 -17.25
CA TYR A 278 8.50 -17.21 -16.01
C TYR A 278 9.32 -15.90 -15.98
N LYS A 279 8.70 -14.79 -16.38
CA LYS A 279 9.32 -13.47 -16.38
C LYS A 279 9.45 -12.89 -14.97
N TYR A 280 8.54 -13.24 -14.08
CA TYR A 280 8.42 -12.72 -12.72
C TYR A 280 8.27 -13.88 -11.71
N GLN A 281 8.51 -13.59 -10.41
CA GLN A 281 8.23 -14.56 -9.36
C GLN A 281 6.76 -15.00 -9.37
N ALA A 282 6.51 -16.30 -9.28
CA ALA A 282 5.18 -16.88 -9.24
C ALA A 282 4.52 -16.63 -7.85
N LEU A 283 4.13 -15.37 -7.61
CA LEU A 283 3.51 -14.89 -6.38
C LEU A 283 2.35 -13.95 -6.71
N TYR A 284 1.19 -14.21 -6.11
CA TYR A 284 -0.01 -13.44 -6.40
C TYR A 284 -0.87 -13.24 -5.17
N SER A 285 -1.18 -11.98 -4.81
CA SER A 285 -2.15 -11.62 -3.76
C SER A 285 -3.56 -11.86 -4.28
N TYR A 286 -4.07 -13.08 -4.14
CA TYR A 286 -5.28 -13.49 -4.86
C TYR A 286 -6.57 -13.30 -4.07
N ARG A 287 -6.49 -13.16 -2.72
CA ARG A 287 -7.68 -13.09 -1.88
C ARG A 287 -7.44 -12.20 -0.67
N LEU A 288 -8.40 -11.35 -0.38
CA LEU A 288 -8.49 -10.54 0.84
C LEU A 288 -9.79 -10.87 1.56
N ARG A 289 -9.76 -10.97 2.87
CA ARG A 289 -10.94 -11.06 3.73
C ARG A 289 -10.88 -9.99 4.79
N PHE A 290 -11.93 -9.20 4.89
CA PHE A 290 -12.08 -8.16 5.89
C PHE A 290 -12.68 -8.80 7.16
N ASN A 291 -12.00 -8.61 8.30
CA ASN A 291 -12.36 -9.22 9.58
C ASN A 291 -12.22 -8.14 10.66
N PHE A 292 -13.07 -7.13 10.56
CA PHE A 292 -13.01 -5.94 11.38
C PHE A 292 -13.46 -6.22 12.81
N LYS A 293 -12.78 -5.59 13.77
CA LYS A 293 -13.01 -5.70 15.20
C LYS A 293 -13.10 -4.30 15.81
N GLY A 294 -13.67 -4.21 17.01
CA GLY A 294 -13.76 -2.96 17.76
C GLY A 294 -14.94 -2.07 17.36
N GLU A 295 -14.75 -0.77 17.46
CA GLU A 295 -15.79 0.21 17.21
C GLU A 295 -16.17 0.29 15.72
N LYS A 296 -17.44 0.63 15.47
CA LYS A 296 -17.95 0.84 14.11
C LYS A 296 -17.27 2.03 13.45
N THR A 297 -16.96 1.85 12.18
CA THR A 297 -16.32 2.85 11.32
C THR A 297 -17.11 3.05 10.04
N ALA A 298 -16.77 4.06 9.25
CA ALA A 298 -17.37 4.27 7.93
C ALA A 298 -17.19 3.10 6.95
N LEU A 299 -16.26 2.18 7.23
CA LEU A 299 -15.98 1.01 6.37
C LEU A 299 -16.55 -0.31 6.90
N ASP A 300 -17.36 -0.30 7.95
CA ASP A 300 -17.91 -1.53 8.57
C ASP A 300 -18.77 -2.37 7.63
N TYR A 301 -19.31 -1.78 6.58
CA TYR A 301 -20.04 -2.49 5.53
C TYR A 301 -19.16 -3.48 4.74
N LEU A 302 -17.83 -3.38 4.88
CA LEU A 302 -16.87 -4.34 4.32
C LEU A 302 -16.61 -5.53 5.24
N ASN A 303 -17.03 -5.46 6.50
CA ASN A 303 -16.77 -6.54 7.44
C ASN A 303 -17.33 -7.87 6.93
N ASP A 304 -16.61 -8.96 7.16
CA ASP A 304 -16.89 -10.31 6.71
C ASP A 304 -16.93 -10.51 5.18
N LYS A 305 -16.69 -9.45 4.38
CA LYS A 305 -16.57 -9.59 2.92
C LYS A 305 -15.23 -10.20 2.52
N GLU A 306 -15.31 -11.05 1.51
CA GLU A 306 -14.15 -11.66 0.84
C GLU A 306 -14.12 -11.23 -0.62
N PHE A 307 -12.95 -10.80 -1.10
CA PHE A 307 -12.69 -10.49 -2.51
C PHE A 307 -11.57 -11.39 -3.01
N LYS A 308 -11.76 -11.99 -4.18
CA LYS A 308 -10.80 -12.96 -4.73
C LYS A 308 -10.70 -12.87 -6.24
N ILE A 309 -9.48 -13.10 -6.73
CA ILE A 309 -9.21 -13.38 -8.13
C ILE A 309 -9.38 -14.89 -8.35
N ASN A 310 -10.02 -15.28 -9.45
CA ASN A 310 -10.13 -16.69 -9.78
C ASN A 310 -8.73 -17.30 -9.96
N LYS A 311 -8.47 -18.37 -9.26
CA LYS A 311 -7.16 -19.04 -9.28
C LYS A 311 -6.74 -19.44 -10.71
N LYS A 312 -7.67 -19.81 -11.58
CA LYS A 312 -7.39 -20.21 -12.97
C LYS A 312 -6.93 -19.06 -13.87
N ASP A 313 -7.23 -17.80 -13.49
CA ASP A 313 -6.86 -16.62 -14.27
C ASP A 313 -5.46 -16.09 -13.91
N ILE A 314 -4.79 -16.72 -12.94
CA ILE A 314 -3.45 -16.34 -12.51
C ILE A 314 -2.40 -17.03 -13.39
N TYR A 315 -1.52 -16.27 -14.00
CA TYR A 315 -0.64 -16.65 -15.11
C TYR A 315 0.22 -17.91 -14.89
N PHE A 316 0.48 -18.31 -13.65
CA PHE A 316 1.33 -19.47 -13.33
C PHE A 316 0.55 -20.69 -12.79
N THR A 317 -0.77 -20.63 -12.76
CA THR A 317 -1.56 -21.72 -12.12
C THR A 317 -2.10 -22.74 -13.08
N SER A 318 -2.03 -22.51 -14.39
CA SER A 318 -2.59 -23.39 -15.41
C SER A 318 -2.03 -24.82 -15.38
N GLU A 319 -0.78 -24.99 -14.97
CA GLU A 319 -0.15 -26.32 -14.86
C GLU A 319 -0.62 -27.13 -13.64
N TYR A 320 -1.24 -26.46 -12.63
CA TYR A 320 -1.72 -27.08 -11.38
C TYR A 320 -3.21 -27.42 -11.39
N PHE A 321 -3.98 -26.89 -12.34
CA PHE A 321 -5.44 -27.04 -12.43
C PHE A 321 -5.88 -27.57 -13.79
N LYS A 322 -5.11 -28.49 -14.34
CA LYS A 322 -5.43 -29.20 -15.58
C LYS A 322 -6.61 -30.15 -15.39
#